data_19e4090e42fac28b59bd3519d5d7a141
#
_entry.id   19e4090e42fac28b59bd3519d5d7a141
#
_cell.length_a   1.000
_cell.length_b   1.000
_cell.length_c   1.000
_cell.angle_alpha   90.00
_cell.angle_beta   90.00
_cell.angle_gamma   90.00
#
_symmetry.space_group_name_H-M   'P 1'
#
loop_
_entity.id
_entity.type
_entity.pdbx_description
1 polymer ?
#
loop_
_entity_poly.entity_id
_entity_poly.type
_entity_poly.pdbx_seq_one_letter_code
_entity_poly.pdbx_strand_id
1 'polypeptide(L)'
;MILCYQSVKIVLSPDTEPTDRVIMSIFTSDKLVDQSWGSLAYLAQLHVEKKFPVDIELYSEVDTIEKMEESLHASIDRKTELIIGHGREFSDFFTKVAPSYPTVRFVTIHGSATYENQTVYTFEKGKIELIAALAATMKSKTRKVALIDAYDGREDEPYFERGLEKYANDIEFFYYVVNSRHDGKQAKAVMDKLIKEGVDVVYSRGNAFNRDVIHYAKQHDIYVIGFLDDQSYLGEEHVLTSVLNDVTQAYVKIIEDYFNEEEPFPNGIVILSGKDGVFRLAPFGKMFTEEEKKRLQEELDRYYRGEL
;
A
#
# COMPACT_ATOMS: atom_id res chain seq x y z
N MET A 1 -22.85 -23.25 -15.42
CA MET A 1 -21.49 -23.79 -15.56
C MET A 1 -20.71 -23.28 -14.35
N ILE A 2 -20.49 -24.17 -13.38
CA ILE A 2 -19.95 -23.84 -12.05
C ILE A 2 -18.43 -23.78 -12.22
N LEU A 3 -17.86 -22.59 -12.07
CA LEU A 3 -16.41 -22.40 -11.97
C LEU A 3 -15.98 -22.82 -10.55
N CYS A 4 -15.35 -23.98 -10.46
CA CYS A 4 -14.66 -24.41 -9.25
C CYS A 4 -13.42 -23.53 -9.02
N TYR A 5 -13.46 -22.72 -7.99
CA TYR A 5 -12.26 -22.19 -7.38
C TYR A 5 -11.51 -23.35 -6.71
N GLN A 6 -10.42 -23.77 -7.31
CA GLN A 6 -9.46 -24.63 -6.63
C GLN A 6 -8.62 -23.77 -5.70
N SER A 7 -9.04 -23.71 -4.45
CA SER A 7 -8.16 -23.25 -3.36
C SER A 7 -7.04 -24.27 -3.23
N VAL A 8 -5.80 -23.89 -3.49
CA VAL A 8 -4.63 -24.67 -3.10
C VAL A 8 -4.65 -24.75 -1.57
N LYS A 9 -5.14 -25.86 -1.04
CA LYS A 9 -4.97 -26.21 0.37
C LYS A 9 -3.55 -26.73 0.51
N ILE A 10 -2.64 -25.85 0.94
CA ILE A 10 -1.41 -26.30 1.58
C ILE A 10 -1.85 -26.93 2.90
N VAL A 11 -1.93 -28.27 2.92
CA VAL A 11 -2.19 -29.03 4.14
C VAL A 11 -0.88 -29.03 4.92
N LEU A 12 -0.74 -28.10 5.86
CA LEU A 12 0.28 -28.17 6.89
C LEU A 12 -0.05 -29.36 7.78
N SER A 13 0.65 -30.47 7.60
CA SER A 13 0.63 -31.58 8.54
C SER A 13 1.31 -31.12 9.85
N PRO A 14 0.72 -31.39 11.02
CA PRO A 14 1.23 -30.88 12.31
C PRO A 14 2.54 -31.50 12.82
N ASP A 15 3.14 -32.45 12.08
CA ASP A 15 4.24 -33.30 12.56
C ASP A 15 5.41 -33.44 11.58
N THR A 16 5.76 -32.39 10.83
CA THR A 16 7.06 -32.36 10.15
C THR A 16 8.04 -31.50 10.96
N GLU A 17 9.09 -32.14 11.47
CA GLU A 17 10.32 -31.51 11.96
C GLU A 17 10.74 -30.38 11.02
N PRO A 18 11.32 -29.26 11.51
CA PRO A 18 11.70 -28.10 10.70
C PRO A 18 12.90 -28.45 9.81
N THR A 19 12.67 -29.19 8.73
CA THR A 19 13.64 -29.43 7.68
C THR A 19 13.41 -28.43 6.57
N ASP A 20 14.41 -27.58 6.33
CA ASP A 20 14.60 -26.69 5.19
C ASP A 20 13.62 -25.49 5.09
N ARG A 21 13.67 -24.61 6.09
CA ARG A 21 13.15 -23.24 5.90
C ARG A 21 14.07 -22.49 4.94
N VAL A 22 13.47 -21.84 3.95
CA VAL A 22 14.20 -20.98 3.01
C VAL A 22 14.70 -19.73 3.73
N ILE A 23 15.99 -19.44 3.62
CA ILE A 23 16.58 -18.27 4.25
C ILE A 23 16.42 -17.07 3.31
N MET A 24 15.81 -16.02 3.84
CA MET A 24 15.54 -14.79 3.12
C MET A 24 16.00 -13.57 3.92
N SER A 25 16.22 -12.45 3.24
CA SER A 25 16.58 -11.19 3.88
C SER A 25 15.68 -10.05 3.40
N ILE A 26 15.37 -9.13 4.31
CA ILE A 26 14.70 -7.86 3.99
C ILE A 26 15.63 -6.72 4.38
N PHE A 27 15.87 -5.78 3.46
CA PHE A 27 16.60 -4.54 3.71
C PHE A 27 15.63 -3.38 3.71
N THR A 28 15.64 -2.55 4.73
CA THR A 28 14.90 -1.28 4.79
C THR A 28 15.81 -0.13 5.22
N SER A 29 15.69 1.01 4.54
CA SER A 29 16.41 2.24 4.89
C SER A 29 15.88 2.89 6.17
N ASP A 30 14.66 2.57 6.57
CA ASP A 30 13.93 3.19 7.67
C ASP A 30 14.12 2.43 8.99
N LYS A 31 13.71 3.09 10.08
CA LYS A 31 13.62 2.47 11.41
C LYS A 31 12.36 1.64 11.51
N LEU A 32 12.44 0.49 12.19
CA LEU A 32 11.28 -0.41 12.38
C LEU A 32 10.16 0.18 13.24
N VAL A 33 10.46 1.20 14.04
CA VAL A 33 9.51 1.85 14.95
C VAL A 33 8.98 3.19 14.43
N ASP A 34 9.13 3.45 13.13
CA ASP A 34 8.76 4.72 12.51
C ASP A 34 7.23 4.92 12.36
N GLN A 35 6.43 3.89 12.65
CA GLN A 35 4.97 3.84 12.41
C GLN A 35 4.61 4.20 10.95
N SER A 36 5.51 3.92 10.02
CA SER A 36 5.41 4.23 8.61
C SER A 36 5.98 3.08 7.76
N TRP A 37 6.81 3.41 6.77
CA TRP A 37 7.31 2.47 5.79
C TRP A 37 8.16 1.35 6.41
N GLY A 38 9.09 1.68 7.31
CA GLY A 38 9.94 0.69 7.98
C GLY A 38 9.16 -0.30 8.86
N SER A 39 8.12 0.16 9.54
CA SER A 39 7.26 -0.73 10.34
C SER A 39 6.47 -1.72 9.46
N LEU A 40 6.13 -1.36 8.21
CA LEU A 40 5.47 -2.27 7.27
C LEU A 40 6.38 -3.43 6.86
N ALA A 41 7.70 -3.23 6.74
CA ALA A 41 8.66 -4.31 6.48
C ALA A 41 8.66 -5.34 7.62
N TYR A 42 8.65 -4.87 8.86
CA TYR A 42 8.57 -5.75 10.03
C TYR A 42 7.26 -6.53 10.13
N LEU A 43 6.12 -5.85 9.90
CA LEU A 43 4.82 -6.51 9.88
C LEU A 43 4.73 -7.55 8.75
N ALA A 44 5.31 -7.25 7.59
CA ALA A 44 5.38 -8.18 6.47
C ALA A 44 6.21 -9.43 6.83
N GLN A 45 7.39 -9.25 7.46
CA GLN A 45 8.20 -10.35 7.98
C GLN A 45 7.37 -11.27 8.87
N LEU A 46 6.76 -10.72 9.93
CA LEU A 46 5.96 -11.52 10.88
C LEU A 46 4.81 -12.26 10.20
N HIS A 47 4.18 -11.63 9.20
CA HIS A 47 3.05 -12.22 8.50
C HIS A 47 3.48 -13.39 7.62
N VAL A 48 4.56 -13.23 6.82
CA VAL A 48 4.99 -14.28 5.90
C VAL A 48 5.68 -15.44 6.61
N GLU A 49 6.45 -15.20 7.69
CA GLU A 49 7.03 -16.28 8.52
C GLU A 49 5.98 -17.16 9.20
N LYS A 50 4.80 -16.60 9.49
CA LYS A 50 3.65 -17.35 10.01
C LYS A 50 2.96 -18.18 8.94
N LYS A 51 2.99 -17.71 7.68
CA LYS A 51 2.23 -18.32 6.57
C LYS A 51 3.06 -19.31 5.76
N PHE A 52 4.38 -19.10 5.67
CA PHE A 52 5.28 -19.86 4.80
C PHE A 52 6.49 -20.45 5.57
N PRO A 53 7.12 -21.51 5.07
CA PRO A 53 8.31 -22.10 5.66
C PRO A 53 9.57 -21.26 5.33
N VAL A 54 9.62 -20.02 5.75
CA VAL A 54 10.72 -19.08 5.54
C VAL A 54 11.32 -18.62 6.86
N ASP A 55 12.62 -18.32 6.87
CA ASP A 55 13.38 -17.70 7.97
C ASP A 55 13.94 -16.39 7.45
N ILE A 56 13.45 -15.26 7.98
CA ILE A 56 13.73 -13.93 7.44
C ILE A 56 14.60 -13.12 8.39
N GLU A 57 15.75 -12.70 7.92
CA GLU A 57 16.55 -11.68 8.60
C GLU A 57 16.19 -10.29 8.09
N LEU A 58 15.80 -9.41 9.00
CA LEU A 58 15.43 -8.03 8.68
C LEU A 58 16.55 -7.05 9.09
N TYR A 59 17.15 -6.40 8.10
CA TYR A 59 18.15 -5.36 8.29
C TYR A 59 17.50 -4.00 8.14
N SER A 60 17.51 -3.20 9.21
CA SER A 60 16.95 -1.84 9.25
C SER A 60 18.04 -0.77 9.22
N GLU A 61 17.65 0.47 8.89
CA GLU A 61 18.56 1.62 8.79
C GLU A 61 19.69 1.38 7.75
N VAL A 62 19.41 0.60 6.71
CA VAL A 62 20.30 0.29 5.59
C VAL A 62 20.21 1.43 4.55
N ASP A 63 20.68 2.61 4.93
CA ASP A 63 20.50 3.87 4.22
C ASP A 63 21.74 4.39 3.49
N THR A 64 22.87 3.66 3.57
CA THR A 64 24.10 3.97 2.85
C THR A 64 24.61 2.77 2.05
N ILE A 65 25.45 3.02 1.04
CA ILE A 65 26.05 1.95 0.22
C ILE A 65 26.88 0.99 1.08
N GLU A 66 27.61 1.51 2.06
CA GLU A 66 28.44 0.71 2.97
C GLU A 66 27.55 -0.26 3.77
N LYS A 67 26.44 0.21 4.32
CA LYS A 67 25.49 -0.64 5.05
C LYS A 67 24.78 -1.65 4.14
N MET A 68 24.49 -1.28 2.89
CA MET A 68 23.95 -2.21 1.90
C MET A 68 24.94 -3.33 1.59
N GLU A 69 26.24 -3.02 1.44
CA GLU A 69 27.31 -4.00 1.22
C GLU A 69 27.49 -4.91 2.44
N GLU A 70 27.48 -4.35 3.67
CA GLU A 70 27.56 -5.13 4.92
C GLU A 70 26.38 -6.09 5.06
N SER A 71 25.14 -5.60 4.83
CA SER A 71 23.93 -6.42 4.90
C SER A 71 23.88 -7.51 3.82
N LEU A 72 24.38 -7.21 2.61
CA LEU A 72 24.53 -8.19 1.55
C LEU A 72 25.49 -9.31 1.95
N HIS A 73 26.70 -8.96 2.43
CA HIS A 73 27.69 -9.97 2.86
C HIS A 73 27.13 -10.85 3.99
N ALA A 74 26.48 -10.24 5.00
CA ALA A 74 25.82 -10.99 6.08
C ALA A 74 24.74 -11.94 5.55
N SER A 75 23.95 -11.51 4.57
CA SER A 75 22.92 -12.34 3.93
C SER A 75 23.54 -13.51 3.14
N ILE A 76 24.62 -13.26 2.39
CA ILE A 76 25.32 -14.30 1.63
C ILE A 76 25.96 -15.33 2.57
N ASP A 77 26.57 -14.90 3.66
CA ASP A 77 27.17 -15.81 4.67
C ASP A 77 26.11 -16.72 5.30
N ARG A 78 24.87 -16.27 5.41
CA ARG A 78 23.71 -17.07 5.85
C ARG A 78 23.11 -17.96 4.76
N LYS A 79 23.63 -17.93 3.53
CA LYS A 79 23.10 -18.63 2.35
C LYS A 79 21.70 -18.19 1.96
N THR A 80 21.43 -16.91 2.07
CA THR A 80 20.15 -16.31 1.67
C THR A 80 19.88 -16.55 0.18
N GLU A 81 18.69 -17.02 -0.15
CA GLU A 81 18.26 -17.31 -1.52
C GLU A 81 17.50 -16.16 -2.17
N LEU A 82 16.81 -15.34 -1.33
CA LEU A 82 16.01 -14.22 -1.76
C LEU A 82 16.26 -13.00 -0.86
N ILE A 83 16.69 -11.88 -1.47
CA ILE A 83 16.92 -10.60 -0.78
C ILE A 83 15.88 -9.59 -1.29
N ILE A 84 15.10 -9.02 -0.37
CA ILE A 84 14.04 -8.05 -0.67
C ILE A 84 14.47 -6.66 -0.18
N GLY A 85 14.65 -5.72 -1.09
CA GLY A 85 14.77 -4.29 -0.78
C GLY A 85 13.39 -3.67 -0.59
N HIS A 86 13.09 -3.20 0.61
CA HIS A 86 11.82 -2.57 0.96
C HIS A 86 11.80 -1.11 0.48
N GLY A 87 11.95 -0.90 -0.82
CA GLY A 87 11.92 0.39 -1.47
C GLY A 87 12.79 0.45 -2.72
N ARG A 88 12.50 1.45 -3.56
CA ARG A 88 13.20 1.69 -4.84
C ARG A 88 14.67 2.05 -4.68
N GLU A 89 15.06 2.55 -3.53
CA GLU A 89 16.41 2.98 -3.20
C GLU A 89 17.44 1.83 -3.26
N PHE A 90 16.98 0.60 -3.18
CA PHE A 90 17.83 -0.59 -3.30
C PHE A 90 18.08 -1.02 -4.76
N SER A 91 17.32 -0.48 -5.73
CA SER A 91 17.37 -0.95 -7.12
C SER A 91 18.76 -0.80 -7.76
N ASP A 92 19.38 0.37 -7.62
CA ASP A 92 20.70 0.64 -8.24
C ASP A 92 21.77 -0.22 -7.60
N PHE A 93 21.71 -0.40 -6.28
CA PHE A 93 22.63 -1.28 -5.56
C PHE A 93 22.46 -2.74 -6.00
N PHE A 94 21.24 -3.25 -6.06
CA PHE A 94 20.98 -4.62 -6.51
C PHE A 94 21.38 -4.82 -7.97
N THR A 95 21.18 -3.82 -8.84
CA THR A 95 21.64 -3.88 -10.24
C THR A 95 23.19 -3.98 -10.32
N LYS A 96 23.92 -3.28 -9.44
CA LYS A 96 25.38 -3.36 -9.37
C LYS A 96 25.88 -4.74 -8.94
N VAL A 97 25.18 -5.40 -7.99
CA VAL A 97 25.68 -6.64 -7.37
C VAL A 97 25.08 -7.93 -7.96
N ALA A 98 23.91 -7.88 -8.57
CA ALA A 98 23.20 -9.06 -9.11
C ALA A 98 24.05 -9.96 -10.02
N PRO A 99 24.89 -9.43 -10.94
CA PRO A 99 25.74 -10.28 -11.78
C PRO A 99 26.75 -11.14 -11.01
N SER A 100 27.16 -10.70 -9.82
CA SER A 100 28.13 -11.42 -8.97
C SER A 100 27.48 -12.53 -8.14
N TYR A 101 26.15 -12.54 -8.04
CA TYR A 101 25.38 -13.50 -7.24
C TYR A 101 24.23 -14.12 -8.05
N PRO A 102 24.54 -14.89 -9.12
CA PRO A 102 23.52 -15.37 -10.07
C PRO A 102 22.51 -16.36 -9.47
N THR A 103 22.80 -16.95 -8.31
CA THR A 103 21.92 -17.87 -7.59
C THR A 103 21.02 -17.19 -6.57
N VAL A 104 21.25 -15.91 -6.29
CA VAL A 104 20.43 -15.11 -5.36
C VAL A 104 19.41 -14.33 -6.16
N ARG A 105 18.16 -14.34 -5.70
CA ARG A 105 17.08 -13.49 -6.22
C ARG A 105 17.09 -12.15 -5.50
N PHE A 106 17.12 -11.07 -6.27
CA PHE A 106 17.02 -9.69 -5.76
C PHE A 106 15.66 -9.12 -6.12
N VAL A 107 14.90 -8.75 -5.13
CA VAL A 107 13.56 -8.18 -5.30
C VAL A 107 13.52 -6.77 -4.71
N THR A 108 12.84 -5.84 -5.37
CA THR A 108 12.54 -4.53 -4.78
C THR A 108 11.04 -4.24 -4.82
N ILE A 109 10.55 -3.55 -3.78
CA ILE A 109 9.24 -2.92 -3.81
C ILE A 109 9.41 -1.56 -4.48
N HIS A 110 8.87 -1.43 -5.69
CA HIS A 110 9.14 -0.34 -6.64
C HIS A 110 10.60 -0.32 -7.13
N GLY A 111 10.88 0.50 -8.14
CA GLY A 111 12.23 0.70 -8.67
C GLY A 111 12.39 0.14 -10.08
N SER A 112 13.57 -0.44 -10.35
CA SER A 112 13.96 -0.97 -11.66
C SER A 112 14.68 -2.32 -11.53
N ALA A 113 14.61 -3.13 -12.57
CA ALA A 113 15.31 -4.39 -12.71
C ALA A 113 16.03 -4.43 -14.06
N THR A 114 17.23 -5.02 -14.11
CA THR A 114 18.04 -5.11 -15.31
C THR A 114 18.43 -6.56 -15.63
N TYR A 115 18.65 -7.39 -14.62
CA TYR A 115 19.15 -8.75 -14.77
C TYR A 115 18.06 -9.79 -14.51
N GLU A 116 18.22 -11.00 -15.01
CA GLU A 116 17.27 -12.10 -14.89
C GLU A 116 16.99 -12.54 -13.45
N ASN A 117 17.94 -12.30 -12.54
CA ASN A 117 17.78 -12.56 -11.11
C ASN A 117 17.27 -11.34 -10.32
N GLN A 118 16.74 -10.34 -11.01
CA GLN A 118 16.10 -9.17 -10.41
C GLN A 118 14.62 -9.11 -10.74
N THR A 119 13.81 -8.75 -9.74
CA THR A 119 12.37 -8.53 -9.89
C THR A 119 11.94 -7.27 -9.13
N VAL A 120 11.09 -6.49 -9.74
CA VAL A 120 10.41 -5.35 -9.12
C VAL A 120 8.95 -5.70 -8.94
N TYR A 121 8.46 -5.67 -7.71
CA TYR A 121 7.03 -5.68 -7.45
C TYR A 121 6.57 -4.24 -7.25
N THR A 122 5.66 -3.79 -8.09
CA THR A 122 5.08 -2.45 -8.00
C THR A 122 3.57 -2.54 -8.03
N PHE A 123 2.88 -1.44 -7.71
CA PHE A 123 1.44 -1.45 -7.55
C PHE A 123 0.78 -0.73 -8.74
N GLU A 124 -0.34 -1.30 -9.22
CA GLU A 124 -1.23 -0.58 -10.12
C GLU A 124 -1.81 0.60 -9.34
N LYS A 125 -1.55 1.81 -9.84
CA LYS A 125 -1.91 3.02 -9.14
C LYS A 125 -3.42 3.28 -9.17
N GLY A 126 -3.94 3.71 -8.05
CA GLY A 126 -5.08 4.63 -7.90
C GLY A 126 -6.48 4.15 -8.25
N LYS A 127 -6.73 3.08 -9.02
CA LYS A 127 -8.10 2.72 -9.44
C LYS A 127 -9.11 2.55 -8.29
N ILE A 128 -8.66 2.09 -7.13
CA ILE A 128 -9.50 2.00 -5.92
C ILE A 128 -10.02 3.38 -5.48
N GLU A 129 -9.30 4.45 -5.83
CA GLU A 129 -9.69 5.82 -5.52
C GLU A 129 -10.95 6.28 -6.28
N LEU A 130 -11.32 5.61 -7.40
CA LEU A 130 -12.61 5.82 -8.05
C LEU A 130 -13.77 5.55 -7.06
N ILE A 131 -13.65 4.51 -6.24
CA ILE A 131 -14.71 4.12 -5.29
C ILE A 131 -14.66 5.03 -4.06
N ALA A 132 -13.46 5.45 -3.63
CA ALA A 132 -13.31 6.48 -2.62
C ALA A 132 -13.99 7.80 -3.05
N ALA A 133 -13.85 8.18 -4.33
CA ALA A 133 -14.55 9.33 -4.91
C ALA A 133 -16.07 9.14 -4.92
N LEU A 134 -16.57 7.95 -5.25
CA LEU A 134 -17.99 7.64 -5.16
C LEU A 134 -18.51 7.85 -3.71
N ALA A 135 -17.76 7.38 -2.71
CA ALA A 135 -18.12 7.60 -1.31
C ALA A 135 -18.16 9.11 -0.96
N ALA A 136 -17.20 9.89 -1.45
CA ALA A 136 -17.18 11.34 -1.28
C ALA A 136 -18.41 12.01 -1.92
N THR A 137 -18.72 11.65 -3.17
CA THR A 137 -19.88 12.25 -3.91
C THR A 137 -21.22 11.97 -3.24
N MET A 138 -21.37 10.80 -2.59
CA MET A 138 -22.58 10.43 -1.86
C MET A 138 -22.78 11.26 -0.59
N LYS A 139 -21.71 11.72 0.03
CA LYS A 139 -21.77 12.41 1.34
C LYS A 139 -21.56 13.91 1.25
N SER A 140 -20.98 14.43 0.19
CA SER A 140 -20.85 15.88 -0.01
C SER A 140 -22.20 16.52 -0.24
N LYS A 141 -22.59 17.43 0.69
CA LYS A 141 -23.79 18.26 0.64
C LYS A 141 -23.52 19.58 -0.10
N THR A 142 -22.33 20.14 0.09
CA THR A 142 -21.91 21.40 -0.55
C THR A 142 -21.46 21.21 -1.99
N ARG A 143 -21.26 19.96 -2.40
CA ARG A 143 -20.67 19.56 -3.69
C ARG A 143 -19.24 20.08 -3.87
N LYS A 144 -18.53 20.26 -2.77
CA LYS A 144 -17.13 20.70 -2.71
C LYS A 144 -16.29 19.66 -2.01
N VAL A 145 -15.34 19.07 -2.74
CA VAL A 145 -14.51 17.98 -2.27
C VAL A 145 -13.05 18.34 -2.47
N ALA A 146 -12.19 18.00 -1.52
CA ALA A 146 -10.76 18.25 -1.61
C ALA A 146 -9.91 16.99 -1.49
N LEU A 147 -8.71 17.05 -2.08
CA LEU A 147 -7.61 16.13 -1.85
C LEU A 147 -6.44 16.90 -1.25
N ILE A 148 -5.91 16.39 -0.13
CA ILE A 148 -4.69 16.89 0.51
C ILE A 148 -3.59 15.86 0.36
N ASP A 149 -2.51 16.19 -0.33
CA ASP A 149 -1.33 15.36 -0.49
C ASP A 149 -0.18 15.75 0.42
N ALA A 150 0.61 14.77 0.85
CA ALA A 150 1.85 15.01 1.57
C ALA A 150 2.90 15.69 0.68
N TYR A 151 3.03 15.24 -0.56
CA TYR A 151 3.87 15.82 -1.60
C TYR A 151 3.10 15.87 -2.90
N ASP A 152 3.51 16.71 -3.82
CA ASP A 152 2.89 16.75 -5.16
C ASP A 152 3.09 15.40 -5.85
N GLY A 153 2.01 14.65 -5.90
CA GLY A 153 1.92 13.33 -6.48
C GLY A 153 0.76 13.24 -7.47
N ARG A 154 0.31 14.38 -7.99
CA ARG A 154 -0.74 14.43 -9.01
C ARG A 154 -0.22 13.77 -10.26
N GLU A 155 -0.72 12.59 -10.50
CA GLU A 155 -0.28 11.68 -11.56
C GLU A 155 -0.95 12.03 -12.89
N ASP A 156 -0.42 11.45 -13.99
CA ASP A 156 -1.03 11.55 -15.32
C ASP A 156 -2.47 10.99 -15.34
N GLU A 157 -2.80 10.09 -14.39
CA GLU A 157 -4.14 9.54 -14.19
C GLU A 157 -4.63 9.77 -12.76
N PRO A 158 -5.23 10.93 -12.44
CA PRO A 158 -5.75 11.25 -11.11
C PRO A 158 -7.09 10.53 -10.87
N TYR A 159 -7.05 9.28 -10.43
CA TYR A 159 -8.25 8.44 -10.32
C TYR A 159 -9.30 8.98 -9.34
N PHE A 160 -8.91 9.64 -8.25
CA PHE A 160 -9.89 10.26 -7.35
C PHE A 160 -10.66 11.36 -8.07
N GLU A 161 -9.98 12.29 -8.74
CA GLU A 161 -10.59 13.38 -9.51
C GLU A 161 -11.48 12.84 -10.63
N ARG A 162 -10.96 11.87 -11.42
CA ARG A 162 -11.75 11.17 -12.46
C ARG A 162 -12.97 10.45 -11.87
N GLY A 163 -12.87 9.92 -10.66
CA GLY A 163 -13.98 9.32 -9.95
C GLY A 163 -15.05 10.35 -9.57
N LEU A 164 -14.64 11.54 -9.11
CA LEU A 164 -15.57 12.62 -8.85
C LEU A 164 -16.34 13.00 -10.13
N GLU A 165 -15.64 13.20 -11.24
CA GLU A 165 -16.26 13.50 -12.55
C GLU A 165 -17.18 12.39 -13.04
N LYS A 166 -16.78 11.11 -12.88
CA LYS A 166 -17.56 9.93 -13.29
C LYS A 166 -18.87 9.80 -12.54
N TYR A 167 -18.87 10.04 -11.23
CA TYR A 167 -20.03 9.78 -10.38
C TYR A 167 -20.89 11.01 -10.07
N ALA A 168 -20.33 12.23 -10.27
CA ALA A 168 -21.04 13.48 -10.06
C ALA A 168 -20.31 14.63 -10.77
N ASN A 169 -20.87 15.11 -11.87
CA ASN A 169 -20.31 16.16 -12.70
C ASN A 169 -20.47 17.59 -12.15
N ASP A 170 -21.08 17.74 -10.98
CA ASP A 170 -21.33 19.01 -10.30
C ASP A 170 -20.45 19.24 -9.07
N ILE A 171 -19.43 18.40 -8.88
CA ILE A 171 -18.43 18.56 -7.79
C ILE A 171 -17.39 19.60 -8.18
N GLU A 172 -17.20 20.60 -7.31
CA GLU A 172 -16.04 21.48 -7.32
C GLU A 172 -14.89 20.83 -6.55
N PHE A 173 -13.77 20.59 -7.23
CA PHE A 173 -12.62 19.87 -6.69
C PHE A 173 -11.48 20.81 -6.32
N PHE A 174 -10.89 20.60 -5.13
CA PHE A 174 -9.75 21.36 -4.61
C PHE A 174 -8.57 20.44 -4.35
N TYR A 175 -7.37 20.87 -4.76
CA TYR A 175 -6.13 20.13 -4.55
C TYR A 175 -5.12 20.95 -3.79
N TYR A 176 -4.58 20.40 -2.68
CA TYR A 176 -3.56 21.05 -1.86
C TYR A 176 -2.44 20.09 -1.49
N VAL A 177 -1.22 20.63 -1.36
CA VAL A 177 -0.02 19.90 -0.96
C VAL A 177 0.53 20.48 0.33
N VAL A 178 0.85 19.60 1.29
CA VAL A 178 1.42 19.98 2.60
C VAL A 178 2.94 20.15 2.52
N ASN A 179 3.61 19.47 1.56
CA ASN A 179 5.06 19.36 1.42
C ASN A 179 5.76 18.71 2.64
N SER A 180 5.04 17.84 3.34
CA SER A 180 5.53 17.07 4.49
C SER A 180 4.58 15.92 4.77
N ARG A 181 5.11 14.80 5.26
CA ARG A 181 4.31 13.69 5.79
C ARG A 181 3.89 13.89 7.25
N HIS A 182 4.52 14.84 7.95
CA HIS A 182 4.43 14.98 9.41
C HIS A 182 3.95 16.35 9.89
N ASP A 183 3.87 17.36 9.02
CA ASP A 183 3.53 18.73 9.42
C ASP A 183 2.01 18.91 9.62
N GLY A 184 1.52 18.51 10.80
CA GLY A 184 0.12 18.69 11.19
C GLY A 184 -0.31 20.15 11.29
N LYS A 185 0.63 21.09 11.57
CA LYS A 185 0.32 22.53 11.60
C LYS A 185 0.00 23.04 10.20
N GLN A 186 0.82 22.68 9.22
CA GLN A 186 0.59 23.06 7.84
C GLN A 186 -0.69 22.38 7.29
N ALA A 187 -0.93 21.12 7.63
CA ALA A 187 -2.15 20.41 7.24
C ALA A 187 -3.41 21.12 7.79
N LYS A 188 -3.40 21.58 9.05
CA LYS A 188 -4.49 22.39 9.63
C LYS A 188 -4.67 23.73 8.92
N ALA A 189 -3.58 24.40 8.53
CA ALA A 189 -3.66 25.65 7.76
C ALA A 189 -4.29 25.43 6.36
N VAL A 190 -4.08 24.25 5.76
CA VAL A 190 -4.77 23.84 4.52
C VAL A 190 -6.26 23.63 4.82
N MET A 191 -6.60 22.90 5.90
CA MET A 191 -8.00 22.68 6.31
C MET A 191 -8.74 24.01 6.54
N ASP A 192 -8.11 25.02 7.16
CA ASP A 192 -8.70 26.35 7.34
C ASP A 192 -9.09 27.03 6.02
N LYS A 193 -8.28 26.84 4.97
CA LYS A 193 -8.61 27.34 3.62
C LYS A 193 -9.79 26.59 3.04
N LEU A 194 -9.78 25.27 3.13
CA LEU A 194 -10.85 24.41 2.60
C LEU A 194 -12.21 24.69 3.27
N ILE A 195 -12.21 24.91 4.58
CA ILE A 195 -13.41 25.29 5.34
C ILE A 195 -13.98 26.63 4.82
N LYS A 196 -13.14 27.61 4.57
CA LYS A 196 -13.56 28.91 4.01
C LYS A 196 -14.13 28.80 2.61
N GLU A 197 -13.64 27.85 1.82
CA GLU A 197 -14.18 27.52 0.48
C GLU A 197 -15.48 26.74 0.57
N GLY A 198 -15.85 26.22 1.76
CA GLY A 198 -17.06 25.45 1.98
C GLY A 198 -16.93 23.97 1.61
N VAL A 199 -15.71 23.43 1.61
CA VAL A 199 -15.47 21.99 1.42
C VAL A 199 -16.03 21.23 2.62
N ASP A 200 -16.76 20.14 2.34
CA ASP A 200 -17.37 19.28 3.35
C ASP A 200 -16.91 17.81 3.31
N VAL A 201 -16.09 17.44 2.31
CA VAL A 201 -15.40 16.15 2.24
C VAL A 201 -13.95 16.35 1.86
N VAL A 202 -13.02 15.74 2.61
CA VAL A 202 -11.59 15.80 2.37
C VAL A 202 -11.01 14.40 2.25
N TYR A 203 -10.33 14.09 1.15
CA TYR A 203 -9.45 12.93 1.07
C TYR A 203 -8.05 13.36 1.53
N SER A 204 -7.56 12.80 2.64
CA SER A 204 -6.25 13.12 3.19
C SER A 204 -5.26 12.02 2.85
N ARG A 205 -4.46 12.24 1.82
CA ARG A 205 -3.41 11.34 1.32
C ARG A 205 -2.06 11.68 1.94
N GLY A 206 -2.09 11.85 3.26
CA GLY A 206 -0.92 12.08 4.09
C GLY A 206 -0.43 10.82 4.79
N ASN A 207 0.37 11.01 5.80
CA ASN A 207 0.79 9.96 6.71
C ASN A 207 0.50 10.38 8.15
N ALA A 208 1.51 10.80 8.92
CA ALA A 208 1.31 11.17 10.32
C ALA A 208 0.34 12.36 10.51
N PHE A 209 0.31 13.32 9.60
CA PHE A 209 -0.62 14.47 9.69
C PHE A 209 -2.10 14.11 9.48
N ASN A 210 -2.44 12.92 8.95
CA ASN A 210 -3.84 12.49 8.79
C ASN A 210 -4.59 12.52 10.11
N ARG A 211 -3.94 12.17 11.22
CA ARG A 211 -4.51 12.28 12.56
C ARG A 211 -4.95 13.71 12.86
N ASP A 212 -4.11 14.68 12.53
CA ASP A 212 -4.42 16.10 12.73
C ASP A 212 -5.57 16.56 11.85
N VAL A 213 -5.60 16.13 10.57
CA VAL A 213 -6.70 16.42 9.63
C VAL A 213 -8.02 15.86 10.15
N ILE A 214 -8.06 14.59 10.54
CA ILE A 214 -9.27 13.93 11.04
C ILE A 214 -9.75 14.59 12.33
N HIS A 215 -8.83 14.87 13.26
CA HIS A 215 -9.20 15.55 14.50
C HIS A 215 -9.78 16.96 14.25
N TYR A 216 -9.21 17.69 13.29
CA TYR A 216 -9.69 19.01 12.91
C TYR A 216 -11.02 18.96 12.17
N ALA A 217 -11.20 17.99 11.27
CA ALA A 217 -12.43 17.75 10.52
C ALA A 217 -13.63 17.48 11.46
N LYS A 218 -13.42 16.71 12.54
CA LYS A 218 -14.44 16.46 13.59
C LYS A 218 -14.95 17.75 14.26
N GLN A 219 -14.09 18.75 14.42
CA GLN A 219 -14.44 20.01 15.05
C GLN A 219 -15.30 20.90 14.12
N HIS A 220 -15.27 20.64 12.82
CA HIS A 220 -15.92 21.42 11.77
C HIS A 220 -16.98 20.65 10.97
N ASP A 221 -17.38 19.47 11.44
CA ASP A 221 -18.39 18.58 10.81
C ASP A 221 -18.07 18.26 9.33
N ILE A 222 -16.78 17.98 9.05
CA ILE A 222 -16.27 17.62 7.73
C ILE A 222 -16.02 16.13 7.68
N TYR A 223 -16.39 15.48 6.58
CA TYR A 223 -16.08 14.09 6.33
C TYR A 223 -14.65 13.93 5.80
N VAL A 224 -14.01 12.80 6.16
CA VAL A 224 -12.64 12.49 5.72
C VAL A 224 -12.60 11.10 5.10
N ILE A 225 -11.83 10.97 4.02
CA ILE A 225 -11.33 9.69 3.55
C ILE A 225 -9.88 9.58 4.00
N GLY A 226 -9.56 8.51 4.75
CA GLY A 226 -8.22 8.24 5.26
C GLY A 226 -7.32 7.56 4.24
N PHE A 227 -6.05 7.36 4.58
CA PHE A 227 -5.03 6.78 3.70
C PHE A 227 -4.02 5.93 4.46
N LEU A 228 -3.49 4.89 3.82
CA LEU A 228 -2.53 3.88 4.24
C LEU A 228 -3.11 2.80 5.15
N ASP A 229 -3.84 3.16 6.20
CA ASP A 229 -4.40 2.26 7.20
C ASP A 229 -5.86 2.63 7.50
N ASP A 230 -6.61 1.74 8.15
CA ASP A 230 -7.98 2.06 8.61
C ASP A 230 -7.93 3.08 9.72
N GLN A 231 -8.33 4.30 9.38
CA GLN A 231 -8.32 5.45 10.29
C GLN A 231 -9.70 5.75 10.90
N SER A 232 -10.68 4.83 10.75
CA SER A 232 -12.04 4.99 11.28
C SER A 232 -12.06 5.20 12.80
N TYR A 233 -11.14 4.57 13.54
CA TYR A 233 -11.00 4.70 14.99
C TYR A 233 -10.67 6.13 15.46
N LEU A 234 -10.14 6.99 14.57
CA LEU A 234 -9.84 8.40 14.89
C LEU A 234 -11.10 9.27 14.85
N GLY A 235 -12.14 8.85 14.12
CA GLY A 235 -13.36 9.63 13.97
C GLY A 235 -14.50 8.86 13.31
N GLU A 236 -15.10 7.90 14.03
CA GLU A 236 -16.11 6.98 13.51
C GLU A 236 -17.30 7.64 12.78
N GLU A 237 -17.68 8.86 13.21
CA GLU A 237 -18.80 9.63 12.62
C GLU A 237 -18.36 10.54 11.45
N HIS A 238 -17.03 10.62 11.16
CA HIS A 238 -16.50 11.55 10.17
C HIS A 238 -15.60 10.87 9.13
N VAL A 239 -15.05 9.69 9.43
CA VAL A 239 -14.25 8.93 8.47
C VAL A 239 -15.18 8.08 7.61
N LEU A 240 -15.29 8.42 6.33
CA LEU A 240 -16.13 7.72 5.35
C LEU A 240 -15.63 6.30 5.07
N THR A 241 -14.34 6.18 4.88
CA THR A 241 -13.53 4.97 4.67
C THR A 241 -12.07 5.38 4.66
N SER A 242 -11.15 4.43 4.48
CA SER A 242 -9.74 4.71 4.23
C SER A 242 -9.26 3.90 3.02
N VAL A 243 -8.43 4.50 2.18
CA VAL A 243 -7.71 3.79 1.12
C VAL A 243 -6.51 3.10 1.76
N LEU A 244 -6.53 1.78 1.79
CA LEU A 244 -5.50 0.95 2.39
C LEU A 244 -4.45 0.59 1.35
N ASN A 245 -3.19 0.70 1.72
CA ASN A 245 -2.07 0.16 0.97
C ASN A 245 -1.44 -0.97 1.80
N ASP A 246 -1.84 -2.20 1.51
CA ASP A 246 -1.37 -3.37 2.24
C ASP A 246 -0.11 -3.95 1.57
N VAL A 247 1.03 -3.33 1.87
CA VAL A 247 2.34 -3.77 1.38
C VAL A 247 2.64 -5.22 1.80
N THR A 248 2.06 -5.71 2.89
CA THR A 248 2.21 -7.11 3.34
C THR A 248 1.76 -8.10 2.26
N GLN A 249 0.72 -7.76 1.49
CA GLN A 249 0.26 -8.61 0.38
C GLN A 249 1.28 -8.69 -0.76
N ALA A 250 2.08 -7.66 -0.98
CA ALA A 250 3.19 -7.74 -1.93
C ALA A 250 4.22 -8.79 -1.48
N TYR A 251 4.55 -8.84 -0.20
CA TYR A 251 5.44 -9.87 0.34
C TYR A 251 4.82 -11.26 0.24
N VAL A 252 3.53 -11.40 0.54
CA VAL A 252 2.81 -12.65 0.34
C VAL A 252 2.94 -13.12 -1.10
N LYS A 253 2.71 -12.23 -2.06
CA LYS A 253 2.82 -12.57 -3.49
C LYS A 253 4.25 -12.92 -3.90
N ILE A 254 5.27 -12.19 -3.43
CA ILE A 254 6.70 -12.50 -3.66
C ILE A 254 7.01 -13.93 -3.19
N ILE A 255 6.55 -14.30 -2.00
CA ILE A 255 6.83 -15.61 -1.43
C ILE A 255 5.99 -16.70 -2.13
N GLU A 256 4.75 -16.44 -2.51
CA GLU A 256 3.94 -17.34 -3.33
C GLU A 256 4.60 -17.63 -4.68
N ASP A 257 5.12 -16.60 -5.35
CA ASP A 257 5.85 -16.75 -6.61
C ASP A 257 7.18 -17.52 -6.41
N TYR A 258 7.84 -17.34 -5.27
CA TYR A 258 9.06 -18.08 -4.95
C TYR A 258 8.80 -19.59 -4.77
N PHE A 259 7.70 -19.98 -4.15
CA PHE A 259 7.31 -21.38 -3.94
C PHE A 259 6.44 -21.96 -5.06
N ASN A 260 6.19 -21.21 -6.12
CA ASN A 260 5.44 -21.71 -7.26
C ASN A 260 6.32 -22.64 -8.10
N GLU A 261 6.02 -23.93 -8.07
CA GLU A 261 6.75 -24.94 -8.87
C GLU A 261 6.26 -25.03 -10.33
N GLU A 262 5.10 -24.45 -10.65
CA GLU A 262 4.49 -24.51 -11.98
C GLU A 262 5.07 -23.47 -12.93
N GLU A 263 5.52 -22.33 -12.39
CA GLU A 263 6.06 -21.22 -13.17
C GLU A 263 7.41 -20.76 -12.59
N PRO A 264 8.37 -20.35 -13.42
CA PRO A 264 9.62 -19.80 -12.91
C PRO A 264 9.38 -18.50 -12.14
N PHE A 265 10.22 -18.26 -11.13
CA PHE A 265 10.18 -16.98 -10.42
C PHE A 265 10.26 -15.81 -11.41
N PRO A 266 9.33 -14.84 -11.34
CA PRO A 266 9.27 -13.76 -12.32
C PRO A 266 10.55 -12.93 -12.33
N ASN A 267 10.89 -12.36 -13.47
CA ASN A 267 11.93 -11.35 -13.62
C ASN A 267 11.36 -10.05 -14.20
N GLY A 268 12.10 -8.95 -14.07
CA GLY A 268 11.63 -7.65 -14.54
C GLY A 268 10.57 -7.04 -13.63
N ILE A 269 9.48 -6.51 -14.19
CA ILE A 269 8.47 -5.75 -13.44
C ILE A 269 7.17 -6.56 -13.31
N VAL A 270 6.75 -6.82 -12.09
CA VAL A 270 5.45 -7.39 -11.72
C VAL A 270 4.56 -6.28 -11.18
N ILE A 271 3.41 -6.07 -11.79
CA ILE A 271 2.45 -5.05 -11.37
C ILE A 271 1.35 -5.72 -10.56
N LEU A 272 1.30 -5.42 -9.27
CA LEU A 272 0.26 -5.89 -8.36
C LEU A 272 -0.96 -4.96 -8.44
N SER A 273 -2.13 -5.54 -8.41
CA SER A 273 -3.41 -4.86 -8.54
C SER A 273 -4.31 -5.10 -7.31
N GLY A 274 -5.54 -4.61 -7.36
CA GLY A 274 -6.53 -4.94 -6.34
C GLY A 274 -6.82 -6.44 -6.20
N LYS A 275 -6.61 -7.24 -7.25
CA LYS A 275 -6.74 -8.71 -7.20
C LYS A 275 -5.72 -9.35 -6.26
N ASP A 276 -4.57 -8.72 -6.12
CA ASP A 276 -3.47 -9.18 -5.27
C ASP A 276 -3.62 -8.67 -3.82
N GLY A 277 -4.70 -7.91 -3.54
CA GLY A 277 -5.02 -7.42 -2.21
C GLY A 277 -4.18 -6.24 -1.71
N VAL A 278 -3.28 -5.69 -2.54
CA VAL A 278 -2.39 -4.58 -2.17
C VAL A 278 -3.12 -3.26 -1.97
N PHE A 279 -4.26 -3.07 -2.65
CA PHE A 279 -5.14 -1.92 -2.45
C PHE A 279 -6.53 -2.38 -2.05
N ARG A 280 -7.04 -1.82 -0.96
CA ARG A 280 -8.37 -2.10 -0.44
C ARG A 280 -8.99 -0.82 0.10
N LEU A 281 -10.31 -0.84 0.31
CA LEU A 281 -10.97 0.14 1.15
C LEU A 281 -11.25 -0.47 2.53
N ALA A 282 -11.07 0.35 3.57
CA ALA A 282 -11.59 0.04 4.90
C ALA A 282 -13.13 -0.04 4.86
N PRO A 283 -13.77 -0.66 5.84
CA PRO A 283 -15.22 -0.67 5.93
C PRO A 283 -15.80 0.73 5.83
N PHE A 284 -16.94 0.85 5.13
CA PHE A 284 -17.64 2.13 5.00
C PHE A 284 -18.26 2.55 6.33
N GLY A 285 -18.13 3.84 6.66
CA GLY A 285 -18.53 4.41 7.92
C GLY A 285 -20.04 4.33 8.18
N LYS A 286 -20.43 4.62 9.42
CA LYS A 286 -21.82 4.55 9.92
C LYS A 286 -22.77 5.54 9.25
N MET A 287 -22.23 6.62 8.66
CA MET A 287 -23.02 7.65 7.99
C MET A 287 -23.63 7.19 6.66
N PHE A 288 -23.23 6.04 6.13
CA PHE A 288 -23.82 5.47 4.93
C PHE A 288 -25.05 4.63 5.29
N THR A 289 -26.12 4.81 4.50
CA THR A 289 -27.29 3.93 4.55
C THR A 289 -26.93 2.54 3.98
N GLU A 290 -27.75 1.54 4.25
CA GLU A 290 -27.51 0.19 3.70
C GLU A 290 -27.60 0.15 2.16
N GLU A 291 -28.42 1.01 1.55
CA GLU A 291 -28.52 1.14 0.10
C GLU A 291 -27.23 1.76 -0.50
N GLU A 292 -26.69 2.81 0.15
CA GLU A 292 -25.43 3.43 -0.24
C GLU A 292 -24.26 2.45 -0.10
N LYS A 293 -24.19 1.71 1.02
CA LYS A 293 -23.18 0.67 1.22
C LYS A 293 -23.25 -0.42 0.15
N LYS A 294 -24.46 -0.87 -0.19
CA LYS A 294 -24.68 -1.85 -1.26
C LYS A 294 -24.15 -1.34 -2.59
N ARG A 295 -24.44 -0.11 -2.97
CA ARG A 295 -23.91 0.50 -4.20
C ARG A 295 -22.40 0.61 -4.21
N LEU A 296 -21.81 1.02 -3.08
CA LEU A 296 -20.33 1.08 -2.92
C LEU A 296 -19.71 -0.31 -3.04
N GLN A 297 -20.35 -1.34 -2.45
CA GLN A 297 -19.87 -2.71 -2.54
C GLN A 297 -19.96 -3.28 -3.96
N GLU A 298 -21.02 -2.98 -4.70
CA GLU A 298 -21.18 -3.37 -6.11
C GLU A 298 -20.05 -2.82 -6.98
N GLU A 299 -19.65 -1.53 -6.80
CA GLU A 299 -18.51 -0.93 -7.51
C GLU A 299 -17.16 -1.52 -7.04
N LEU A 300 -17.04 -1.83 -5.74
CA LEU A 300 -15.85 -2.48 -5.19
C LEU A 300 -15.67 -3.90 -5.75
N ASP A 301 -16.76 -4.66 -5.89
CA ASP A 301 -16.74 -5.98 -6.49
C ASP A 301 -16.35 -5.93 -7.98
N ARG A 302 -16.79 -4.90 -8.71
CA ARG A 302 -16.36 -4.64 -10.10
C ARG A 302 -14.87 -4.35 -10.18
N TYR A 303 -14.36 -3.55 -9.24
CA TYR A 303 -12.92 -3.29 -9.15
C TYR A 303 -12.10 -4.58 -8.97
N TYR A 304 -12.51 -5.42 -8.01
CA TYR A 304 -11.80 -6.69 -7.76
C TYR A 304 -11.91 -7.70 -8.92
N ARG A 305 -12.95 -7.58 -9.76
CA ARG A 305 -13.03 -8.35 -11.00
C ARG A 305 -12.24 -7.74 -12.17
N GLY A 306 -11.65 -6.55 -11.99
CA GLY A 306 -10.91 -5.83 -13.04
C GLY A 306 -11.79 -5.21 -14.13
N GLU A 307 -13.03 -4.82 -13.76
CA GLU A 307 -14.04 -4.23 -14.67
C GLU A 307 -14.07 -2.68 -14.61
N LEU A 308 -13.18 -2.06 -13.83
CA LEU A 308 -13.06 -0.61 -13.68
C LEU A 308 -11.81 -0.07 -14.36
#